data_53d25355b2d7602c4957ea1c16227b95
#
_entry.id   53d25355b2d7602c4957ea1c16227b95
#
_cell.length_a   1.000
_cell.length_b   1.000
_cell.length_c   1.000
_cell.angle_alpha   90.00
_cell.angle_beta   90.00
_cell.angle_gamma   90.00
#
_symmetry.space_group_name_H-M   'P 1'
#
loop_
_entity.id
_entity.type
_entity.pdbx_description
1 polymer ?
#
loop_
_entity_poly.entity_id
_entity_poly.type
_entity_poly.pdbx_seq_one_letter_code
_entity_poly.pdbx_strand_id
1 'polypeptide(L)'
;MARINRNYEKLPGSYLFSEIARRTAAYQEANPDARLIKMGIGDVTRPLAPAVVAAMHAAVDDLAAAETFHGYGPEQGYAFLRDAIAEHDFAARNIAIDPDEIFVSDGAKSDCGNIGDIFAEDNVVAVCDPVYPVYVDTNAMAGRAGDYDTDTERWTNIVYMPTTAENDFTPALPEVPVDLIYLCSPNNPTGTVLSREALQRWVDFANATDAVILFDAAYERFIADPAIPHSIYEIPGAKTCAIEFRSFSKTAGFTGARCGYTVVPRDLVREGQSLNAMWNRRQTTKFNGASYVIQRGAAAIYTPEGAAQVDETIDFYRANARTIKEGLAAAGLEVYGADNSPYVWCRTPNGTGSWDFFNRLLEEANVITTPGAGFGPAGEGYIRLTAFGDADDTREAVERIKRMLDAENRG
;
A
#
# COMPACT_ATOMS: atom_id res chain seq x y z
N MET A 1 -13.26 31.00 -21.14
CA MET A 1 -14.06 30.09 -20.33
C MET A 1 -13.16 28.93 -19.93
N ALA A 2 -13.00 28.65 -18.64
CA ALA A 2 -12.20 27.52 -18.17
C ALA A 2 -12.82 26.18 -18.64
N ARG A 3 -11.97 25.21 -18.97
CA ARG A 3 -12.40 23.85 -19.32
C ARG A 3 -11.97 22.91 -18.19
N ILE A 4 -12.82 21.95 -17.87
CA ILE A 4 -12.53 20.89 -16.88
C ILE A 4 -11.66 19.78 -17.48
N ASN A 5 -10.97 19.02 -16.63
CA ASN A 5 -10.34 17.77 -17.03
C ASN A 5 -11.43 16.69 -17.17
N ARG A 6 -11.75 16.33 -18.41
CA ARG A 6 -12.83 15.38 -18.71
C ARG A 6 -12.51 13.93 -18.34
N ASN A 7 -11.26 13.63 -18.05
CA ASN A 7 -10.91 12.27 -17.58
C ASN A 7 -11.61 11.92 -16.25
N TYR A 8 -11.96 12.95 -15.44
CA TYR A 8 -12.73 12.74 -14.20
C TYR A 8 -14.18 12.27 -14.46
N GLU A 9 -14.75 12.58 -15.64
CA GLU A 9 -16.10 12.14 -16.01
C GLU A 9 -16.14 10.64 -16.35
N LYS A 10 -14.97 10.03 -16.65
CA LYS A 10 -14.83 8.61 -16.98
C LYS A 10 -14.67 7.71 -15.76
N LEU A 11 -14.36 8.26 -14.57
CA LEU A 11 -14.16 7.48 -13.37
C LEU A 11 -15.47 6.81 -12.95
N PRO A 12 -15.45 5.51 -12.56
CA PRO A 12 -16.63 4.83 -12.02
C PRO A 12 -17.21 5.58 -10.82
N GLY A 13 -18.54 5.68 -10.74
CA GLY A 13 -19.25 6.54 -9.78
C GLY A 13 -19.19 6.09 -8.30
N SER A 14 -18.69 4.90 -8.00
CA SER A 14 -18.55 4.44 -6.61
C SER A 14 -17.13 3.96 -6.32
N TYR A 15 -16.45 4.64 -5.42
CA TYR A 15 -15.21 4.12 -4.83
C TYR A 15 -15.58 2.99 -3.85
N LEU A 16 -14.92 1.83 -3.94
CA LEU A 16 -15.14 0.63 -3.15
C LEU A 16 -15.46 0.91 -1.66
N PHE A 17 -14.62 1.71 -1.01
CA PHE A 17 -14.76 1.98 0.42
C PHE A 17 -15.99 2.83 0.77
N SER A 18 -16.50 3.64 -0.15
CA SER A 18 -17.73 4.39 0.03
C SER A 18 -18.97 3.48 0.03
N GLU A 19 -18.98 2.47 -0.84
CA GLU A 19 -20.07 1.48 -0.88
C GLU A 19 -20.07 0.59 0.37
N ILE A 20 -18.91 0.14 0.84
CA ILE A 20 -18.79 -0.58 2.12
C ILE A 20 -19.33 0.28 3.26
N ALA A 21 -18.93 1.55 3.33
CA ALA A 21 -19.39 2.46 4.37
C ALA A 21 -20.91 2.65 4.33
N ARG A 22 -21.48 2.80 3.13
CA ARG A 22 -22.94 2.95 2.93
C ARG A 22 -23.70 1.72 3.41
N ARG A 23 -23.28 0.50 3.01
CA ARG A 23 -23.92 -0.76 3.44
C ARG A 23 -23.81 -0.96 4.94
N THR A 24 -22.63 -0.71 5.50
CA THR A 24 -22.39 -0.81 6.93
C THR A 24 -23.28 0.14 7.73
N ALA A 25 -23.39 1.40 7.29
CA ALA A 25 -24.27 2.39 7.96
C ALA A 25 -25.75 1.99 7.90
N ALA A 26 -26.23 1.53 6.74
CA ALA A 26 -27.61 1.06 6.58
C ALA A 26 -27.91 -0.15 7.49
N TYR A 27 -26.97 -1.10 7.58
CA TYR A 27 -27.11 -2.26 8.48
C TYR A 27 -27.13 -1.84 9.95
N GLN A 28 -26.24 -0.94 10.36
CA GLN A 28 -26.15 -0.44 11.75
C GLN A 28 -27.40 0.35 12.15
N GLU A 29 -28.00 1.12 11.23
CA GLU A 29 -29.25 1.83 11.45
C GLU A 29 -30.43 0.85 11.70
N ALA A 30 -30.47 -0.23 10.90
CA ALA A 30 -31.49 -1.29 11.05
C ALA A 30 -31.25 -2.18 12.30
N ASN A 31 -30.01 -2.28 12.78
CA ASN A 31 -29.59 -3.14 13.88
C ASN A 31 -28.72 -2.35 14.89
N PRO A 32 -29.30 -1.40 15.65
CA PRO A 32 -28.55 -0.48 16.49
C PRO A 32 -27.74 -1.16 17.61
N ASP A 33 -28.17 -2.33 18.07
CA ASP A 33 -27.50 -3.10 19.12
C ASP A 33 -26.43 -4.07 18.58
N ALA A 34 -26.27 -4.17 17.25
CA ALA A 34 -25.27 -5.05 16.65
C ALA A 34 -23.84 -4.53 16.90
N ARG A 35 -22.99 -5.35 17.54
CA ARG A 35 -21.59 -5.05 17.71
C ARG A 35 -20.82 -5.49 16.46
N LEU A 36 -20.54 -4.52 15.58
CA LEU A 36 -19.77 -4.75 14.37
C LEU A 36 -18.27 -4.79 14.65
N ILE A 37 -17.58 -5.78 14.09
CA ILE A 37 -16.11 -5.88 14.11
C ILE A 37 -15.56 -5.54 12.73
N LYS A 38 -14.67 -4.53 12.67
CA LYS A 38 -14.13 -4.00 11.40
C LYS A 38 -12.82 -4.72 11.06
N MET A 39 -12.88 -5.63 10.11
CA MET A 39 -11.73 -6.42 9.62
C MET A 39 -11.31 -6.02 8.19
N GLY A 40 -11.96 -5.04 7.56
CA GLY A 40 -11.72 -4.69 6.15
C GLY A 40 -10.88 -3.42 5.93
N ILE A 41 -10.80 -2.52 6.92
CA ILE A 41 -10.15 -1.22 6.77
C ILE A 41 -8.65 -1.38 6.99
N GLY A 42 -7.86 -0.90 6.00
CA GLY A 42 -6.39 -0.88 6.09
C GLY A 42 -5.86 0.30 6.91
N ASP A 43 -6.50 0.62 8.04
CA ASP A 43 -6.06 1.66 8.98
C ASP A 43 -5.52 1.02 10.26
N VAL A 44 -4.42 1.56 10.77
CA VAL A 44 -3.79 1.10 12.03
C VAL A 44 -4.61 1.56 13.23
N THR A 45 -4.60 0.76 14.30
CA THR A 45 -5.40 1.01 15.51
C THR A 45 -4.56 1.26 16.75
N ARG A 46 -3.29 0.84 16.77
CA ARG A 46 -2.40 1.13 17.89
C ARG A 46 -1.94 2.59 17.87
N PRO A 47 -1.79 3.22 19.05
CA PRO A 47 -1.26 4.58 19.13
C PRO A 47 0.18 4.65 18.62
N LEU A 48 0.63 5.87 18.30
CA LEU A 48 2.03 6.14 17.97
C LEU A 48 2.96 5.70 19.11
N ALA A 49 4.14 5.21 18.73
CA ALA A 49 5.18 4.85 19.68
C ALA A 49 5.53 6.01 20.61
N PRO A 50 5.75 5.78 21.92
CA PRO A 50 6.09 6.83 22.87
C PRO A 50 7.29 7.68 22.45
N ALA A 51 8.34 7.09 21.87
CA ALA A 51 9.50 7.81 21.35
C ALA A 51 9.12 8.79 20.22
N VAL A 52 8.20 8.40 19.34
CA VAL A 52 7.66 9.25 18.27
C VAL A 52 6.92 10.45 18.87
N VAL A 53 6.03 10.22 19.83
CA VAL A 53 5.26 11.27 20.51
C VAL A 53 6.18 12.26 21.23
N ALA A 54 7.19 11.74 21.96
CA ALA A 54 8.17 12.59 22.64
C ALA A 54 8.97 13.46 21.66
N ALA A 55 9.40 12.90 20.53
CA ALA A 55 10.12 13.65 19.50
C ALA A 55 9.24 14.74 18.84
N MET A 56 7.95 14.45 18.61
CA MET A 56 7.01 15.46 18.11
C MET A 56 6.79 16.59 19.11
N HIS A 57 6.67 16.31 20.41
CA HIS A 57 6.56 17.33 21.45
C HIS A 57 7.80 18.23 21.49
N ALA A 58 8.99 17.64 21.50
CA ALA A 58 10.24 18.40 21.46
C ALA A 58 10.33 19.29 20.21
N ALA A 59 9.89 18.78 19.06
CA ALA A 59 9.87 19.56 17.82
C ALA A 59 8.86 20.72 17.85
N VAL A 60 7.76 20.60 18.58
CA VAL A 60 6.81 21.71 18.81
C VAL A 60 7.44 22.75 19.72
N ASP A 61 8.18 22.35 20.77
CA ASP A 61 8.92 23.24 21.63
C ASP A 61 10.01 24.02 20.86
N ASP A 62 10.71 23.37 19.91
CA ASP A 62 11.66 24.05 19.01
C ASP A 62 11.00 25.20 18.23
N LEU A 63 9.75 25.01 17.78
CA LEU A 63 9.01 26.03 17.03
C LEU A 63 8.54 27.22 17.92
N ALA A 64 8.54 27.05 19.24
CA ALA A 64 8.08 28.07 20.17
C ALA A 64 9.17 29.12 20.54
N ALA A 65 10.45 28.81 20.26
CA ALA A 65 11.58 29.66 20.61
C ALA A 65 12.23 30.25 19.34
N ALA A 66 12.60 31.55 19.40
CA ALA A 66 13.17 32.24 18.23
C ALA A 66 14.49 31.60 17.76
N GLU A 67 15.27 31.07 18.70
CA GLU A 67 16.60 30.49 18.45
C GLU A 67 16.52 29.13 17.74
N THR A 68 15.39 28.41 17.88
CA THR A 68 15.19 27.09 17.36
C THR A 68 14.03 27.01 16.35
N PHE A 69 13.43 28.14 16.02
CA PHE A 69 12.32 28.22 15.07
C PHE A 69 12.73 27.74 13.68
N HIS A 70 11.90 26.89 13.10
CA HIS A 70 12.03 26.39 11.74
C HIS A 70 10.93 26.97 10.83
N GLY A 71 11.33 27.75 9.81
CA GLY A 71 10.47 28.18 8.71
C GLY A 71 10.30 27.06 7.67
N TYR A 72 10.17 27.43 6.39
CA TYR A 72 10.16 26.45 5.31
C TYR A 72 11.43 25.61 5.32
N GLY A 73 11.26 24.29 5.40
CA GLY A 73 12.36 23.35 5.29
C GLY A 73 12.70 23.02 3.83
N PRO A 74 13.73 22.17 3.62
CA PRO A 74 14.00 21.62 2.30
C PRO A 74 12.79 20.83 1.77
N GLU A 75 12.41 21.07 0.53
CA GLU A 75 11.26 20.41 -0.11
C GLU A 75 11.46 18.88 -0.24
N GLN A 76 12.72 18.43 -0.26
CA GLN A 76 13.09 17.02 -0.29
C GLN A 76 13.03 16.34 1.08
N GLY A 77 12.86 17.13 2.15
CA GLY A 77 12.91 16.69 3.54
C GLY A 77 14.24 17.05 4.22
N TYR A 78 14.21 17.11 5.53
CA TYR A 78 15.38 17.43 6.35
C TYR A 78 16.44 16.34 6.28
N ALA A 79 17.71 16.76 6.30
CA ALA A 79 18.87 15.86 6.24
C ALA A 79 18.82 14.80 7.36
N PHE A 80 18.46 15.19 8.59
CA PHE A 80 18.41 14.25 9.72
C PHE A 80 17.49 13.03 9.47
N LEU A 81 16.41 13.18 8.69
CA LEU A 81 15.52 12.08 8.36
C LEU A 81 16.01 11.31 7.12
N ARG A 82 16.47 12.04 6.08
CA ARG A 82 16.99 11.40 4.85
C ARG A 82 18.24 10.55 5.13
N ASP A 83 19.16 11.05 5.99
CA ASP A 83 20.36 10.34 6.43
C ASP A 83 19.98 9.08 7.23
N ALA A 84 19.02 9.20 8.18
CA ALA A 84 18.54 8.05 8.96
C ALA A 84 17.89 6.99 8.06
N ILE A 85 17.07 7.38 7.09
CA ILE A 85 16.48 6.47 6.09
C ILE A 85 17.59 5.76 5.29
N ALA A 86 18.54 6.51 4.76
CA ALA A 86 19.64 5.93 3.98
C ALA A 86 20.46 4.91 4.79
N GLU A 87 20.71 5.20 6.06
CA GLU A 87 21.48 4.33 6.96
C GLU A 87 20.69 3.06 7.34
N HIS A 88 19.46 3.24 7.86
CA HIS A 88 18.73 2.15 8.50
C HIS A 88 17.89 1.31 7.53
N ASP A 89 17.29 1.93 6.50
CA ASP A 89 16.43 1.19 5.57
C ASP A 89 17.21 0.58 4.39
N PHE A 90 18.37 1.17 4.05
CA PHE A 90 19.17 0.74 2.89
C PHE A 90 20.57 0.26 3.25
N ALA A 91 21.43 1.09 3.86
CA ALA A 91 22.82 0.70 4.14
C ALA A 91 22.91 -0.51 5.09
N ALA A 92 22.00 -0.64 6.07
CA ALA A 92 21.90 -1.79 6.94
C ALA A 92 21.61 -3.11 6.18
N ARG A 93 21.11 -3.02 4.93
CA ARG A 93 20.85 -4.14 4.00
C ARG A 93 21.89 -4.24 2.88
N ASN A 94 23.03 -3.53 3.00
CA ASN A 94 24.07 -3.42 1.98
C ASN A 94 23.60 -2.77 0.66
N ILE A 95 22.61 -1.90 0.71
CA ILE A 95 22.12 -1.13 -0.42
C ILE A 95 22.69 0.30 -0.31
N ALA A 96 23.39 0.75 -1.34
CA ALA A 96 23.89 2.13 -1.40
C ALA A 96 22.82 3.05 -2.01
N ILE A 97 22.09 3.79 -1.18
CA ILE A 97 21.20 4.90 -1.56
C ILE A 97 21.76 6.17 -0.95
N ASP A 98 21.99 7.19 -1.78
CA ASP A 98 22.41 8.50 -1.33
C ASP A 98 21.21 9.26 -0.73
N PRO A 99 21.36 10.00 0.38
CA PRO A 99 20.27 10.82 0.93
C PRO A 99 19.61 11.77 -0.09
N ASP A 100 20.33 12.20 -1.14
CA ASP A 100 19.78 13.03 -2.22
C ASP A 100 18.94 12.25 -3.24
N GLU A 101 18.87 10.92 -3.13
CA GLU A 101 17.95 10.07 -3.89
C GLU A 101 16.62 9.87 -3.14
N ILE A 102 16.50 10.37 -1.89
CA ILE A 102 15.37 10.22 -1.00
C ILE A 102 14.57 11.54 -0.91
N PHE A 103 13.27 11.45 -1.15
CA PHE A 103 12.33 12.57 -1.12
C PHE A 103 11.22 12.27 -0.10
N VAL A 104 11.27 12.96 1.04
CA VAL A 104 10.27 12.83 2.10
C VAL A 104 8.96 13.51 1.68
N SER A 105 7.84 12.87 1.95
CA SER A 105 6.50 13.30 1.54
C SER A 105 5.48 13.16 2.67
N ASP A 106 4.21 13.46 2.36
CA ASP A 106 3.06 13.24 3.23
C ASP A 106 2.46 11.83 3.13
N GLY A 107 3.16 10.90 2.47
CA GLY A 107 2.80 9.49 2.41
C GLY A 107 2.77 8.91 1.00
N ALA A 108 2.99 7.58 0.91
CA ALA A 108 3.10 6.86 -0.36
C ALA A 108 1.89 7.04 -1.29
N LYS A 109 0.66 7.25 -0.75
CA LYS A 109 -0.52 7.47 -1.58
C LYS A 109 -0.39 8.72 -2.46
N SER A 110 0.07 9.83 -1.88
CA SER A 110 0.32 11.07 -2.63
C SER A 110 1.48 10.89 -3.61
N ASP A 111 2.54 10.18 -3.20
CA ASP A 111 3.68 9.91 -4.08
C ASP A 111 3.26 9.09 -5.30
N CYS A 112 2.54 7.97 -5.09
CA CYS A 112 2.00 7.15 -6.19
C CYS A 112 1.07 7.94 -7.12
N GLY A 113 0.28 8.87 -6.56
CA GLY A 113 -0.60 9.73 -7.33
C GLY A 113 0.13 10.82 -8.12
N ASN A 114 1.20 11.34 -7.54
CA ASN A 114 1.93 12.49 -8.07
C ASN A 114 3.08 12.11 -9.00
N ILE A 115 3.62 10.90 -8.90
CA ILE A 115 4.76 10.48 -9.72
C ILE A 115 4.45 10.54 -11.21
N GLY A 116 3.19 10.37 -11.57
CA GLY A 116 2.70 10.51 -12.94
C GLY A 116 2.94 11.89 -13.58
N ASP A 117 3.21 12.94 -12.78
CA ASP A 117 3.51 14.28 -13.28
C ASP A 117 4.83 14.35 -14.09
N ILE A 118 5.75 13.38 -13.89
CA ILE A 118 7.03 13.35 -14.61
C ILE A 118 7.03 12.42 -15.82
N PHE A 119 5.90 11.82 -16.15
CA PHE A 119 5.73 10.89 -17.26
C PHE A 119 4.71 11.42 -18.29
N ALA A 120 4.92 11.10 -19.55
CA ALA A 120 4.04 11.49 -20.65
C ALA A 120 2.65 10.84 -20.53
N GLU A 121 1.64 11.48 -21.15
CA GLU A 121 0.24 11.04 -21.08
C GLU A 121 -0.04 9.80 -21.92
N ASP A 122 0.79 9.50 -22.91
CA ASP A 122 0.68 8.36 -23.81
C ASP A 122 1.43 7.10 -23.35
N ASN A 123 2.06 7.14 -22.17
CA ASN A 123 2.69 5.96 -21.57
C ASN A 123 1.67 4.85 -21.29
N VAL A 124 2.00 3.63 -21.68
CA VAL A 124 1.22 2.43 -21.39
C VAL A 124 1.53 1.94 -19.98
N VAL A 125 0.49 1.80 -19.17
CA VAL A 125 0.61 1.43 -17.76
C VAL A 125 0.21 -0.02 -17.54
N ALA A 126 1.07 -0.78 -16.85
CA ALA A 126 0.77 -2.14 -16.40
C ALA A 126 0.54 -2.19 -14.88
N VAL A 127 -0.50 -2.90 -14.46
CA VAL A 127 -0.87 -3.12 -13.05
C VAL A 127 -1.20 -4.59 -12.80
N CYS A 128 -1.00 -5.07 -11.59
CA CYS A 128 -1.55 -6.36 -11.16
C CYS A 128 -3.09 -6.33 -11.17
N ASP A 129 -3.73 -7.49 -11.25
CA ASP A 129 -5.16 -7.67 -11.05
C ASP A 129 -5.36 -8.90 -10.14
N PRO A 130 -5.87 -8.75 -8.90
CA PRO A 130 -6.39 -7.53 -8.28
C PRO A 130 -5.31 -6.49 -7.93
N VAL A 131 -5.72 -5.22 -7.81
CA VAL A 131 -4.82 -4.08 -7.64
C VAL A 131 -5.32 -3.07 -6.61
N TYR A 132 -4.41 -2.34 -5.98
CA TYR A 132 -4.77 -1.15 -5.21
C TYR A 132 -5.30 -0.06 -6.16
N PRO A 133 -6.58 0.38 -6.03
CA PRO A 133 -7.25 1.19 -7.05
C PRO A 133 -6.53 2.51 -7.38
N VAL A 134 -5.74 3.04 -6.44
CA VAL A 134 -5.04 4.33 -6.63
C VAL A 134 -4.12 4.33 -7.85
N TYR A 135 -3.47 3.21 -8.17
CA TYR A 135 -2.58 3.15 -9.34
C TYR A 135 -3.36 3.31 -10.66
N VAL A 136 -4.55 2.73 -10.72
CA VAL A 136 -5.44 2.86 -11.89
C VAL A 136 -6.07 4.24 -11.95
N ASP A 137 -6.69 4.69 -10.86
CA ASP A 137 -7.44 5.94 -10.80
C ASP A 137 -6.56 7.16 -11.11
N THR A 138 -5.33 7.20 -10.58
CA THR A 138 -4.41 8.32 -10.85
C THR A 138 -4.00 8.40 -12.32
N ASN A 139 -3.80 7.25 -12.97
CA ASN A 139 -3.50 7.20 -14.40
C ASN A 139 -4.74 7.52 -15.25
N ALA A 140 -5.94 7.12 -14.80
CA ALA A 140 -7.19 7.54 -15.45
C ALA A 140 -7.40 9.06 -15.37
N MET A 141 -7.20 9.66 -14.18
CA MET A 141 -7.26 11.13 -13.99
C MET A 141 -6.24 11.87 -14.87
N ALA A 142 -5.07 11.29 -15.11
CA ALA A 142 -4.02 11.84 -15.95
C ALA A 142 -4.23 11.60 -17.45
N GLY A 143 -5.24 10.81 -17.86
CA GLY A 143 -5.57 10.54 -19.27
C GLY A 143 -4.91 9.31 -19.87
N ARG A 144 -4.08 8.56 -19.12
CA ARG A 144 -3.35 7.37 -19.62
C ARG A 144 -4.22 6.14 -19.77
N ALA A 145 -5.34 6.06 -19.05
CA ALA A 145 -6.13 4.82 -18.97
C ALA A 145 -7.06 4.56 -20.17
N GLY A 146 -7.28 5.53 -21.05
CA GLY A 146 -8.22 5.41 -22.16
C GLY A 146 -9.67 5.57 -21.72
N ASP A 147 -10.55 4.66 -22.14
CA ASP A 147 -11.97 4.63 -21.77
C ASP A 147 -12.24 3.45 -20.82
N TYR A 148 -13.22 3.62 -19.94
CA TYR A 148 -13.65 2.55 -19.05
C TYR A 148 -14.69 1.67 -19.75
N ASP A 149 -14.40 0.39 -19.88
CA ASP A 149 -15.30 -0.64 -20.40
C ASP A 149 -16.11 -1.24 -19.24
N THR A 150 -17.42 -1.00 -19.25
CA THR A 150 -18.34 -1.46 -18.20
C THR A 150 -18.61 -2.97 -18.26
N ASP A 151 -18.40 -3.61 -19.42
CA ASP A 151 -18.67 -5.04 -19.60
C ASP A 151 -17.54 -5.90 -19.00
N THR A 152 -16.30 -5.41 -19.14
CA THR A 152 -15.11 -6.08 -18.59
C THR A 152 -14.63 -5.49 -17.26
N GLU A 153 -15.22 -4.36 -16.82
CA GLU A 153 -14.81 -3.58 -15.66
C GLU A 153 -13.32 -3.16 -15.70
N ARG A 154 -12.82 -2.83 -16.91
CA ARG A 154 -11.42 -2.48 -17.17
C ARG A 154 -11.27 -1.22 -18.01
N TRP A 155 -10.14 -0.57 -17.83
CA TRP A 155 -9.70 0.53 -18.68
C TRP A 155 -8.99 0.00 -19.93
N THR A 156 -9.28 0.58 -21.09
CA THR A 156 -8.83 0.08 -22.40
C THR A 156 -7.32 0.19 -22.63
N ASN A 157 -6.64 1.16 -22.00
CA ASN A 157 -5.20 1.40 -22.13
C ASN A 157 -4.38 0.96 -20.92
N ILE A 158 -4.99 0.25 -19.96
CA ILE A 158 -4.26 -0.35 -18.84
C ILE A 158 -4.02 -1.83 -19.17
N VAL A 159 -2.79 -2.27 -19.01
CA VAL A 159 -2.40 -3.68 -19.11
C VAL A 159 -2.56 -4.33 -17.74
N TYR A 160 -3.53 -5.23 -17.62
CA TYR A 160 -3.80 -5.95 -16.38
C TYR A 160 -3.04 -7.27 -16.36
N MET A 161 -2.27 -7.48 -15.31
CA MET A 161 -1.46 -8.69 -15.10
C MET A 161 -2.13 -9.53 -13.99
N PRO A 162 -2.80 -10.65 -14.32
CA PRO A 162 -3.47 -11.45 -13.32
C PRO A 162 -2.51 -11.94 -12.22
N THR A 163 -2.91 -11.76 -10.96
CA THR A 163 -2.22 -12.26 -9.76
C THR A 163 -3.22 -13.06 -8.95
N THR A 164 -3.31 -14.35 -9.25
CA THR A 164 -4.32 -15.27 -8.73
C THR A 164 -3.66 -16.49 -8.07
N ALA A 165 -4.45 -17.34 -7.43
CA ALA A 165 -3.94 -18.56 -6.80
C ALA A 165 -3.30 -19.52 -7.81
N GLU A 166 -3.76 -19.51 -9.06
CA GLU A 166 -3.28 -20.38 -10.14
C GLU A 166 -1.84 -20.05 -10.59
N ASN A 167 -1.34 -18.84 -10.30
CA ASN A 167 0.03 -18.42 -10.60
C ASN A 167 0.82 -18.02 -9.35
N ASP A 168 0.41 -18.51 -8.17
CA ASP A 168 1.00 -18.17 -6.87
C ASP A 168 1.09 -16.65 -6.65
N PHE A 169 0.09 -15.91 -7.14
CA PHE A 169 0.03 -14.44 -7.09
C PHE A 169 1.28 -13.74 -7.67
N THR A 170 1.99 -14.40 -8.57
CA THR A 170 3.17 -13.84 -9.25
C THR A 170 2.78 -13.41 -10.66
N PRO A 171 2.76 -12.11 -10.99
CA PRO A 171 2.36 -11.65 -12.31
C PRO A 171 3.35 -12.10 -13.38
N ALA A 172 2.81 -12.56 -14.51
CA ALA A 172 3.61 -12.83 -15.70
C ALA A 172 4.07 -11.51 -16.35
N LEU A 173 5.22 -11.54 -17.03
CA LEU A 173 5.67 -10.41 -17.83
C LEU A 173 4.67 -10.13 -18.95
N PRO A 174 4.37 -8.85 -19.28
CA PRO A 174 3.44 -8.50 -20.33
C PRO A 174 3.96 -8.91 -21.71
N GLU A 175 3.03 -9.36 -22.56
CA GLU A 175 3.34 -9.72 -23.97
C GLU A 175 3.26 -8.51 -24.92
N VAL A 176 2.81 -7.36 -24.39
CA VAL A 176 2.69 -6.09 -25.12
C VAL A 176 3.67 -5.07 -24.55
N PRO A 177 4.09 -4.07 -25.34
CA PRO A 177 4.91 -2.98 -24.81
C PRO A 177 4.22 -2.26 -23.65
N VAL A 178 4.98 -1.99 -22.60
CA VAL A 178 4.54 -1.20 -21.43
C VAL A 178 5.67 -0.27 -20.99
N ASP A 179 5.29 0.90 -20.49
CA ASP A 179 6.23 1.95 -20.10
C ASP A 179 6.34 2.10 -18.59
N LEU A 180 5.20 2.00 -17.88
CA LEU A 180 5.12 2.13 -16.42
C LEU A 180 4.53 0.85 -15.82
N ILE A 181 5.23 0.27 -14.84
CA ILE A 181 4.85 -1.02 -14.25
C ILE A 181 4.68 -0.83 -12.75
N TYR A 182 3.45 -0.90 -12.24
CA TYR A 182 3.20 -0.88 -10.81
C TYR A 182 3.32 -2.28 -10.21
N LEU A 183 4.24 -2.44 -9.26
CA LEU A 183 4.38 -3.63 -8.43
C LEU A 183 4.27 -3.26 -6.96
N CYS A 184 3.53 -4.02 -6.20
CA CYS A 184 3.40 -3.84 -4.75
C CYS A 184 3.83 -5.12 -4.03
N SER A 185 4.85 -5.02 -3.16
CA SER A 185 5.32 -6.17 -2.38
C SER A 185 5.81 -5.73 -1.00
N PRO A 186 5.19 -6.20 0.08
CA PRO A 186 3.98 -7.07 0.15
C PRO A 186 2.76 -6.41 -0.50
N ASN A 187 1.95 -7.22 -1.18
CA ASN A 187 0.86 -6.70 -2.01
C ASN A 187 -0.39 -6.33 -1.21
N ASN A 188 -1.01 -5.24 -1.59
CA ASN A 188 -2.38 -4.90 -1.28
C ASN A 188 -3.22 -5.06 -2.57
N PRO A 189 -4.21 -6.02 -2.64
CA PRO A 189 -4.93 -6.60 -1.51
C PRO A 189 -4.51 -7.99 -1.04
N THR A 190 -3.72 -8.74 -1.81
CA THR A 190 -3.55 -10.20 -1.63
C THR A 190 -2.69 -10.59 -0.44
N GLY A 191 -1.89 -9.66 0.11
CA GLY A 191 -0.97 -9.95 1.20
C GLY A 191 0.22 -10.84 0.81
N THR A 192 0.38 -11.14 -0.46
CA THR A 192 1.48 -11.96 -0.99
C THR A 192 2.73 -11.13 -1.26
N VAL A 193 3.87 -11.79 -1.45
CA VAL A 193 5.17 -11.15 -1.69
C VAL A 193 5.81 -11.68 -2.97
N LEU A 194 6.62 -10.87 -3.61
CA LEU A 194 7.42 -11.28 -4.75
C LEU A 194 8.78 -11.82 -4.29
N SER A 195 9.17 -12.99 -4.80
CA SER A 195 10.48 -13.55 -4.53
C SER A 195 11.60 -12.74 -5.20
N ARG A 196 12.84 -12.96 -4.77
CA ARG A 196 14.02 -12.34 -5.38
C ARG A 196 14.12 -12.66 -6.88
N GLU A 197 13.83 -13.91 -7.26
CA GLU A 197 13.84 -14.37 -8.65
C GLU A 197 12.73 -13.71 -9.49
N ALA A 198 11.54 -13.54 -8.90
CA ALA A 198 10.45 -12.84 -9.57
C ALA A 198 10.80 -11.37 -9.80
N LEU A 199 11.33 -10.69 -8.78
CA LEU A 199 11.78 -9.29 -8.90
C LEU A 199 12.94 -9.13 -9.90
N GLN A 200 13.89 -10.08 -9.94
CA GLN A 200 14.97 -10.02 -10.93
C GLN A 200 14.44 -10.08 -12.35
N ARG A 201 13.46 -10.96 -12.64
CA ARG A 201 12.85 -11.01 -13.98
C ARG A 201 12.19 -9.68 -14.36
N TRP A 202 11.56 -9.00 -13.41
CA TRP A 202 10.95 -7.68 -13.65
C TRP A 202 12.00 -6.59 -13.90
N VAL A 203 13.09 -6.59 -13.13
CA VAL A 203 14.21 -5.67 -13.31
C VAL A 203 14.90 -5.89 -14.67
N ASP A 204 15.13 -7.14 -15.04
CA ASP A 204 15.73 -7.48 -16.34
C ASP A 204 14.82 -7.05 -17.50
N PHE A 205 13.51 -7.30 -17.38
CA PHE A 205 12.51 -6.87 -18.37
C PHE A 205 12.47 -5.34 -18.51
N ALA A 206 12.39 -4.62 -17.40
CA ALA A 206 12.31 -3.15 -17.43
C ALA A 206 13.58 -2.51 -18.01
N ASN A 207 14.77 -3.06 -17.70
CA ASN A 207 16.02 -2.61 -18.30
C ASN A 207 16.12 -2.95 -19.80
N ALA A 208 15.55 -4.07 -20.24
CA ALA A 208 15.58 -4.47 -21.64
C ALA A 208 14.59 -3.69 -22.52
N THR A 209 13.53 -3.14 -21.92
CA THR A 209 12.45 -2.42 -22.62
C THR A 209 12.41 -0.92 -22.36
N ASP A 210 13.35 -0.40 -21.55
CA ASP A 210 13.37 0.98 -21.05
C ASP A 210 12.12 1.36 -20.20
N ALA A 211 11.33 0.40 -19.75
CA ALA A 211 10.21 0.63 -18.84
C ALA A 211 10.67 1.10 -17.46
N VAL A 212 9.77 1.69 -16.68
CA VAL A 212 10.02 2.10 -15.29
C VAL A 212 9.12 1.32 -14.35
N ILE A 213 9.73 0.65 -13.36
CA ILE A 213 9.01 0.01 -12.27
C ILE A 213 8.69 1.05 -11.19
N LEU A 214 7.42 1.16 -10.85
CA LEU A 214 6.89 1.93 -9.72
C LEU A 214 6.60 0.95 -8.60
N PHE A 215 7.57 0.76 -7.70
CA PHE A 215 7.57 -0.27 -6.67
C PHE A 215 7.03 0.26 -5.36
N ASP A 216 5.84 -0.22 -4.94
CA ASP A 216 5.24 0.15 -3.66
C ASP A 216 5.64 -0.86 -2.57
N ALA A 217 6.48 -0.40 -1.64
CA ALA A 217 6.98 -1.16 -0.49
C ALA A 217 6.38 -0.66 0.85
N ALA A 218 5.16 -0.13 0.83
CA ALA A 218 4.52 0.45 2.02
C ALA A 218 4.33 -0.55 3.18
N TYR A 219 4.43 -1.84 2.93
CA TYR A 219 4.25 -2.93 3.92
C TYR A 219 5.53 -3.72 4.19
N GLU A 220 6.70 -3.27 3.73
CA GLU A 220 7.96 -4.00 3.81
C GLU A 220 8.35 -4.41 5.24
N ARG A 221 7.98 -3.58 6.25
CA ARG A 221 8.29 -3.88 7.66
C ARG A 221 7.59 -5.14 8.18
N PHE A 222 6.53 -5.58 7.50
CA PHE A 222 5.81 -6.82 7.85
C PHE A 222 6.50 -8.08 7.31
N ILE A 223 7.49 -7.98 6.43
CA ILE A 223 8.23 -9.13 5.92
C ILE A 223 8.99 -9.78 7.07
N ALA A 224 8.69 -11.07 7.31
CA ALA A 224 9.31 -11.87 8.34
C ALA A 224 10.33 -12.88 7.78
N ASP A 225 10.12 -13.30 6.53
CA ASP A 225 11.01 -14.24 5.85
C ASP A 225 12.26 -13.51 5.32
N PRO A 226 13.46 -13.86 5.81
CA PRO A 226 14.71 -13.22 5.40
C PRO A 226 15.08 -13.46 3.92
N ALA A 227 14.44 -14.41 3.25
CA ALA A 227 14.64 -14.66 1.82
C ALA A 227 13.90 -13.65 0.92
N ILE A 228 12.89 -12.97 1.46
CA ILE A 228 12.08 -12.00 0.71
C ILE A 228 12.73 -10.62 0.75
N PRO A 229 12.95 -9.97 -0.42
CA PRO A 229 13.51 -8.63 -0.46
C PRO A 229 12.59 -7.59 0.20
N HIS A 230 13.16 -6.71 1.01
CA HIS A 230 12.46 -5.56 1.61
C HIS A 230 12.48 -4.33 0.69
N SER A 231 13.37 -4.32 -0.29
CA SER A 231 13.54 -3.24 -1.26
C SER A 231 13.81 -3.82 -2.64
N ILE A 232 13.27 -3.16 -3.68
CA ILE A 232 13.62 -3.52 -5.06
C ILE A 232 15.12 -3.32 -5.32
N TYR A 233 15.79 -2.42 -4.58
CA TYR A 233 17.20 -2.15 -4.74
C TYR A 233 18.14 -3.24 -4.17
N GLU A 234 17.58 -4.27 -3.53
CA GLU A 234 18.30 -5.52 -3.27
C GLU A 234 18.54 -6.34 -4.54
N ILE A 235 17.85 -5.97 -5.64
CA ILE A 235 17.92 -6.66 -6.92
C ILE A 235 18.93 -5.94 -7.82
N PRO A 236 19.96 -6.65 -8.32
CA PRO A 236 20.93 -6.07 -9.25
C PRO A 236 20.26 -5.44 -10.49
N GLY A 237 20.66 -4.21 -10.81
CA GLY A 237 20.11 -3.46 -11.96
C GLY A 237 18.83 -2.63 -11.64
N ALA A 238 18.27 -2.71 -10.44
CA ALA A 238 17.04 -1.99 -10.12
C ALA A 238 17.20 -0.46 -10.12
N LYS A 239 18.37 0.07 -9.78
CA LYS A 239 18.63 1.52 -9.77
C LYS A 239 18.48 2.20 -11.12
N THR A 240 18.61 1.46 -12.21
CA THR A 240 18.47 1.98 -13.58
C THR A 240 17.06 1.88 -14.13
N CYS A 241 16.11 1.26 -13.39
CA CYS A 241 14.76 1.05 -13.91
C CYS A 241 13.64 1.16 -12.86
N ALA A 242 13.93 1.44 -11.57
CA ALA A 242 12.89 1.45 -10.55
C ALA A 242 12.86 2.72 -9.70
N ILE A 243 11.65 3.16 -9.34
CA ILE A 243 11.33 4.14 -8.30
C ILE A 243 10.63 3.38 -7.18
N GLU A 244 11.05 3.59 -5.92
CA GLU A 244 10.47 2.91 -4.76
C GLU A 244 9.69 3.89 -3.87
N PHE A 245 8.47 3.51 -3.48
CA PHE A 245 7.63 4.25 -2.53
C PHE A 245 7.61 3.55 -1.17
N ARG A 246 7.79 4.34 -0.12
CA ARG A 246 7.78 3.90 1.28
C ARG A 246 6.79 4.70 2.12
N SER A 247 6.29 4.11 3.17
CA SER A 247 5.28 4.75 4.03
C SER A 247 5.53 4.48 5.50
N PHE A 248 5.52 5.53 6.31
CA PHE A 248 5.45 5.41 7.77
C PHE A 248 4.03 5.08 8.28
N SER A 249 3.02 5.15 7.39
CA SER A 249 1.62 4.90 7.79
C SER A 249 1.43 3.54 8.44
N LYS A 250 2.02 2.48 7.86
CA LYS A 250 1.83 1.10 8.34
C LYS A 250 2.99 0.64 9.23
N THR A 251 4.18 1.17 8.97
CA THR A 251 5.39 0.88 9.75
C THR A 251 5.30 1.45 11.16
N ALA A 252 4.86 2.71 11.30
CA ALA A 252 4.96 3.47 12.56
C ALA A 252 3.65 4.15 12.99
N GLY A 253 2.52 3.80 12.40
CA GLY A 253 1.22 4.34 12.80
C GLY A 253 0.88 5.74 12.25
N PHE A 254 1.59 6.23 11.24
CA PHE A 254 1.45 7.60 10.70
C PHE A 254 0.26 7.78 9.76
N THR A 255 -0.80 6.99 9.89
CA THR A 255 -1.99 7.12 9.03
C THR A 255 -2.68 8.48 9.16
N GLY A 256 -2.71 9.05 10.37
CA GLY A 256 -3.22 10.40 10.64
C GLY A 256 -2.15 11.48 10.63
N ALA A 257 -0.89 11.16 10.98
CA ALA A 257 0.22 12.11 11.03
C ALA A 257 0.77 12.45 9.64
N ARG A 258 0.71 11.53 8.69
CA ARG A 258 1.12 11.65 7.29
C ARG A 258 2.63 11.81 7.08
N CYS A 259 3.31 10.71 6.82
CA CYS A 259 4.71 10.71 6.37
C CYS A 259 4.99 9.50 5.48
N GLY A 260 5.83 9.68 4.48
CA GLY A 260 6.36 8.67 3.59
C GLY A 260 7.58 9.20 2.88
N TYR A 261 8.12 8.43 1.96
CA TYR A 261 9.19 8.90 1.09
C TYR A 261 9.24 8.11 -0.21
N THR A 262 9.79 8.76 -1.23
CA THR A 262 10.08 8.16 -2.53
C THR A 262 11.58 8.11 -2.73
N VAL A 263 12.09 6.99 -3.23
CA VAL A 263 13.49 6.87 -3.68
C VAL A 263 13.52 6.91 -5.19
N VAL A 264 14.25 7.89 -5.74
CA VAL A 264 14.46 8.03 -7.18
C VAL A 264 15.97 8.05 -7.43
N PRO A 265 16.57 6.94 -7.89
CA PRO A 265 18.00 6.85 -8.11
C PRO A 265 18.50 7.86 -9.15
N ARG A 266 19.71 8.38 -8.95
CA ARG A 266 20.37 9.24 -9.94
C ARG A 266 20.71 8.50 -11.24
N ASP A 267 20.89 7.18 -11.16
CA ASP A 267 21.19 6.32 -12.31
C ASP A 267 19.95 6.07 -13.19
N LEU A 268 18.75 6.45 -12.73
CA LEU A 268 17.51 6.28 -13.47
C LEU A 268 17.34 7.43 -14.49
N VAL A 269 17.66 7.11 -15.74
CA VAL A 269 17.61 8.05 -16.87
C VAL A 269 16.70 7.51 -17.95
N ARG A 270 15.82 8.35 -18.52
CA ARG A 270 14.99 8.04 -19.70
C ARG A 270 15.09 9.19 -20.69
N GLU A 271 15.20 8.87 -21.99
CA GLU A 271 15.35 9.86 -23.07
C GLU A 271 16.48 10.89 -22.82
N GLY A 272 17.55 10.46 -22.13
CA GLY A 272 18.66 11.33 -21.74
C GLY A 272 18.37 12.28 -20.58
N GLN A 273 17.21 12.16 -19.92
CA GLN A 273 16.81 12.99 -18.78
C GLN A 273 16.88 12.18 -17.47
N SER A 274 17.40 12.78 -16.40
CA SER A 274 17.39 12.20 -15.06
C SER A 274 16.00 12.30 -14.44
N LEU A 275 15.36 11.16 -14.11
CA LEU A 275 14.09 11.14 -13.41
C LEU A 275 14.20 11.69 -11.99
N ASN A 276 15.37 11.53 -11.34
CA ASN A 276 15.64 12.17 -10.05
C ASN A 276 15.54 13.71 -10.16
N ALA A 277 16.19 14.31 -11.17
CA ALA A 277 16.13 15.75 -11.38
C ALA A 277 14.70 16.23 -11.72
N MET A 278 13.94 15.45 -12.51
CA MET A 278 12.55 15.77 -12.82
C MET A 278 11.66 15.71 -11.58
N TRP A 279 11.80 14.66 -10.75
CA TRP A 279 11.06 14.53 -9.50
C TRP A 279 11.42 15.63 -8.51
N ASN A 280 12.71 15.92 -8.37
CA ASN A 280 13.17 17.07 -7.57
C ASN A 280 12.53 18.38 -8.02
N ARG A 281 12.50 18.65 -9.34
CA ARG A 281 11.85 19.83 -9.89
C ARG A 281 10.35 19.86 -9.61
N ARG A 282 9.67 18.70 -9.70
CA ARG A 282 8.25 18.58 -9.34
C ARG A 282 8.03 18.93 -7.86
N GLN A 283 8.81 18.35 -6.97
CA GLN A 283 8.68 18.57 -5.52
C GLN A 283 8.95 20.02 -5.14
N THR A 284 9.98 20.65 -5.66
CA THR A 284 10.28 22.06 -5.40
C THR A 284 9.25 23.04 -6.00
N THR A 285 8.41 22.59 -6.93
CA THR A 285 7.41 23.46 -7.58
C THR A 285 5.99 23.27 -7.00
N LYS A 286 5.62 22.03 -6.65
CA LYS A 286 4.25 21.66 -6.29
C LYS A 286 4.10 21.18 -4.83
N PHE A 287 5.21 21.08 -4.07
CA PHE A 287 5.23 20.58 -2.71
C PHE A 287 6.27 21.31 -1.88
N ASN A 288 5.90 21.81 -0.70
CA ASN A 288 6.79 22.56 0.20
C ASN A 288 7.43 21.71 1.31
N GLY A 289 7.48 20.41 1.11
CA GLY A 289 8.00 19.47 2.11
C GLY A 289 6.99 19.06 3.18
N ALA A 290 7.26 17.95 3.84
CA ALA A 290 6.51 17.51 5.01
C ALA A 290 6.84 18.37 6.24
N SER A 291 5.90 18.44 7.20
CA SER A 291 6.07 19.22 8.44
C SER A 291 7.34 18.81 9.20
N TYR A 292 8.07 19.81 9.75
CA TYR A 292 9.22 19.59 10.63
C TYR A 292 8.89 18.67 11.81
N VAL A 293 7.77 18.91 12.49
CA VAL A 293 7.31 18.11 13.63
C VAL A 293 7.11 16.64 13.24
N ILE A 294 6.50 16.41 12.08
CA ILE A 294 6.24 15.06 11.58
C ILE A 294 7.54 14.35 11.20
N GLN A 295 8.47 15.05 10.57
CA GLN A 295 9.77 14.48 10.21
C GLN A 295 10.61 14.13 11.44
N ARG A 296 10.56 14.94 12.52
CA ARG A 296 11.19 14.62 13.81
C ARG A 296 10.58 13.37 14.44
N GLY A 297 9.26 13.25 14.42
CA GLY A 297 8.57 12.04 14.86
C GLY A 297 8.99 10.81 14.02
N ALA A 298 9.05 10.96 12.70
CA ALA A 298 9.49 9.87 11.81
C ALA A 298 10.94 9.45 12.08
N ALA A 299 11.85 10.41 12.30
CA ALA A 299 13.25 10.09 12.63
C ALA A 299 13.40 9.32 13.94
N ALA A 300 12.50 9.50 14.89
CA ALA A 300 12.56 8.81 16.19
C ALA A 300 12.42 7.28 16.07
N ILE A 301 11.82 6.74 15.01
CA ILE A 301 11.70 5.28 14.81
C ILE A 301 13.05 4.60 14.54
N TYR A 302 14.05 5.36 14.13
CA TYR A 302 15.40 4.87 13.87
C TYR A 302 16.31 4.90 15.10
N THR A 303 15.85 5.48 16.23
CA THR A 303 16.55 5.31 17.50
C THR A 303 16.36 3.90 18.04
N PRO A 304 17.29 3.36 18.87
CA PRO A 304 17.14 2.04 19.45
C PRO A 304 15.80 1.85 20.20
N GLU A 305 15.36 2.88 20.94
CA GLU A 305 14.09 2.86 21.67
C GLU A 305 12.90 2.86 20.71
N GLY A 306 12.89 3.78 19.73
CA GLY A 306 11.80 3.89 18.77
C GLY A 306 11.67 2.64 17.89
N ALA A 307 12.79 2.05 17.46
CA ALA A 307 12.80 0.82 16.69
C ALA A 307 12.18 -0.35 17.47
N ALA A 308 12.55 -0.53 18.74
CA ALA A 308 11.98 -1.58 19.59
C ALA A 308 10.45 -1.40 19.78
N GLN A 309 9.96 -0.18 19.97
CA GLN A 309 8.54 0.12 20.12
C GLN A 309 7.75 -0.11 18.81
N VAL A 310 8.36 0.18 17.67
CA VAL A 310 7.79 -0.11 16.34
C VAL A 310 7.72 -1.61 16.12
N ASP A 311 8.80 -2.35 16.44
CA ASP A 311 8.84 -3.80 16.28
C ASP A 311 7.78 -4.49 17.15
N GLU A 312 7.56 -4.06 18.39
CA GLU A 312 6.46 -4.54 19.25
C GLU A 312 5.09 -4.37 18.57
N THR A 313 4.87 -3.22 17.93
CA THR A 313 3.61 -2.94 17.23
C THR A 313 3.45 -3.81 15.97
N ILE A 314 4.51 -4.00 15.20
CA ILE A 314 4.51 -4.87 14.02
C ILE A 314 4.24 -6.33 14.43
N ASP A 315 4.89 -6.80 15.48
CA ASP A 315 4.71 -8.18 15.98
C ASP A 315 3.27 -8.41 16.50
N PHE A 316 2.66 -7.40 17.12
CA PHE A 316 1.25 -7.44 17.49
C PHE A 316 0.35 -7.65 16.26
N TYR A 317 0.54 -6.90 15.19
CA TYR A 317 -0.25 -7.06 13.96
C TYR A 317 0.07 -8.37 13.23
N ARG A 318 1.32 -8.83 13.23
CA ARG A 318 1.69 -10.15 12.69
C ARG A 318 0.98 -11.28 13.45
N ALA A 319 0.84 -11.17 14.78
CA ALA A 319 0.10 -12.14 15.58
C ALA A 319 -1.38 -12.16 15.20
N ASN A 320 -2.00 -11.00 14.97
CA ASN A 320 -3.37 -10.92 14.48
C ASN A 320 -3.52 -11.55 13.07
N ALA A 321 -2.60 -11.25 12.14
CA ALA A 321 -2.61 -11.85 10.80
C ALA A 321 -2.57 -13.38 10.86
N ARG A 322 -1.72 -13.93 11.72
CA ARG A 322 -1.63 -15.37 11.97
C ARG A 322 -2.93 -15.92 12.53
N THR A 323 -3.53 -15.27 13.53
CA THR A 323 -4.83 -15.66 14.12
C THR A 323 -5.91 -15.73 13.04
N ILE A 324 -5.98 -14.73 12.14
CA ILE A 324 -6.95 -14.74 11.05
C ILE A 324 -6.69 -15.90 10.10
N LYS A 325 -5.45 -16.05 9.63
CA LYS A 325 -5.05 -17.08 8.67
C LYS A 325 -5.36 -18.49 9.20
N GLU A 326 -4.84 -18.81 10.40
CA GLU A 326 -5.00 -20.13 11.00
C GLU A 326 -6.49 -20.42 11.31
N GLY A 327 -7.22 -19.46 11.84
CA GLY A 327 -8.61 -19.63 12.19
C GLY A 327 -9.54 -19.83 10.99
N LEU A 328 -9.35 -19.07 9.91
CA LEU A 328 -10.13 -19.23 8.68
C LEU A 328 -9.76 -20.51 7.93
N ALA A 329 -8.47 -20.88 7.88
CA ALA A 329 -8.04 -22.16 7.34
C ALA A 329 -8.62 -23.36 8.10
N ALA A 330 -8.66 -23.30 9.44
CA ALA A 330 -9.30 -24.32 10.29
C ALA A 330 -10.82 -24.39 10.08
N ALA A 331 -11.45 -23.30 9.59
CA ALA A 331 -12.86 -23.28 9.20
C ALA A 331 -13.09 -23.80 7.77
N GLY A 332 -12.05 -24.27 7.06
CA GLY A 332 -12.13 -24.88 5.74
C GLY A 332 -12.03 -23.89 4.58
N LEU A 333 -11.64 -22.63 4.82
CA LEU A 333 -11.45 -21.64 3.76
C LEU A 333 -10.02 -21.69 3.20
N GLU A 334 -9.88 -21.36 1.92
CA GLU A 334 -8.57 -21.13 1.30
C GLU A 334 -8.08 -19.73 1.62
N VAL A 335 -6.90 -19.62 2.27
CA VAL A 335 -6.37 -18.38 2.79
C VAL A 335 -4.95 -18.14 2.31
N TYR A 336 -4.69 -16.93 1.83
CA TYR A 336 -3.42 -16.48 1.28
C TYR A 336 -2.92 -15.21 1.99
N GLY A 337 -1.64 -14.87 1.82
CA GLY A 337 -1.03 -13.72 2.48
C GLY A 337 -0.75 -13.99 3.96
N ALA A 338 -0.81 -12.95 4.78
CA ALA A 338 -0.60 -12.93 6.25
C ALA A 338 0.84 -13.15 6.74
N ASP A 339 1.63 -14.02 6.12
CA ASP A 339 2.96 -14.41 6.65
C ASP A 339 3.96 -13.23 6.64
N ASN A 340 3.90 -12.41 5.59
CA ASN A 340 4.77 -11.26 5.36
C ASN A 340 3.97 -9.96 5.15
N SER A 341 2.72 -9.90 5.60
CA SER A 341 1.80 -8.80 5.33
C SER A 341 0.73 -8.68 6.40
N PRO A 342 0.17 -7.49 6.65
CA PRO A 342 -1.02 -7.33 7.49
C PRO A 342 -2.31 -7.73 6.79
N TYR A 343 -2.28 -8.06 5.49
CA TYR A 343 -3.45 -8.45 4.71
C TYR A 343 -3.59 -9.96 4.60
N VAL A 344 -4.83 -10.40 4.74
CA VAL A 344 -5.25 -11.80 4.57
C VAL A 344 -6.26 -11.84 3.44
N TRP A 345 -5.95 -12.60 2.41
CA TRP A 345 -6.78 -12.79 1.21
C TRP A 345 -7.45 -14.15 1.29
N CYS A 346 -8.75 -14.15 1.32
CA CYS A 346 -9.52 -15.36 1.58
C CYS A 346 -10.49 -15.62 0.44
N ARG A 347 -10.45 -16.83 -0.14
CA ARG A 347 -11.41 -17.27 -1.15
C ARG A 347 -12.77 -17.46 -0.50
N THR A 348 -13.84 -17.01 -1.14
CA THR A 348 -15.20 -17.19 -0.68
C THR A 348 -15.61 -18.67 -0.80
N PRO A 349 -16.44 -19.20 0.10
CA PRO A 349 -16.86 -20.60 0.05
C PRO A 349 -17.82 -20.85 -1.12
N ASN A 350 -17.79 -22.07 -1.65
CA ASN A 350 -18.79 -22.60 -2.61
C ASN A 350 -19.03 -21.74 -3.88
N GLY A 351 -18.02 -20.94 -4.29
CA GLY A 351 -18.14 -20.05 -5.43
C GLY A 351 -19.07 -18.84 -5.21
N THR A 352 -19.34 -18.50 -3.94
CA THR A 352 -20.11 -17.31 -3.59
C THR A 352 -19.40 -16.05 -4.08
N GLY A 353 -20.13 -15.07 -4.62
CA GLY A 353 -19.57 -13.79 -5.04
C GLY A 353 -19.01 -12.97 -3.89
N SER A 354 -18.02 -12.09 -4.18
CA SER A 354 -17.35 -11.28 -3.17
C SER A 354 -18.31 -10.41 -2.36
N TRP A 355 -19.26 -9.75 -3.01
CA TRP A 355 -20.24 -8.91 -2.37
C TRP A 355 -21.31 -9.70 -1.61
N ASP A 356 -21.70 -10.88 -2.12
CA ASP A 356 -22.66 -11.72 -1.44
C ASP A 356 -22.08 -12.28 -0.14
N PHE A 357 -20.81 -12.72 -0.19
CA PHE A 357 -20.14 -13.18 1.02
C PHE A 357 -19.87 -12.04 2.02
N PHE A 358 -19.54 -10.84 1.54
CA PHE A 358 -19.45 -9.65 2.38
C PHE A 358 -20.77 -9.36 3.12
N ASN A 359 -21.92 -9.39 2.41
CA ASN A 359 -23.23 -9.16 3.00
C ASN A 359 -23.55 -10.22 4.08
N ARG A 360 -23.26 -11.49 3.78
CA ARG A 360 -23.45 -12.57 4.76
C ARG A 360 -22.59 -12.37 6.01
N LEU A 361 -21.32 -12.02 5.86
CA LEU A 361 -20.43 -11.73 7.00
C LEU A 361 -20.95 -10.55 7.84
N LEU A 362 -21.48 -9.51 7.20
CA LEU A 362 -22.07 -8.37 7.87
C LEU A 362 -23.33 -8.76 8.64
N GLU A 363 -24.26 -9.50 8.02
CA GLU A 363 -25.59 -9.79 8.54
C GLU A 363 -25.57 -10.95 9.54
N GLU A 364 -24.85 -12.03 9.26
CA GLU A 364 -24.86 -13.26 10.06
C GLU A 364 -23.75 -13.30 11.13
N ALA A 365 -22.59 -12.67 10.84
CA ALA A 365 -21.43 -12.67 11.75
C ALA A 365 -21.14 -11.30 12.39
N ASN A 366 -21.77 -10.21 11.93
CA ASN A 366 -21.44 -8.84 12.31
C ASN A 366 -19.95 -8.49 12.10
N VAL A 367 -19.38 -8.97 10.99
CA VAL A 367 -17.98 -8.74 10.61
C VAL A 367 -17.93 -7.99 9.28
N ILE A 368 -17.19 -6.89 9.26
CA ILE A 368 -16.99 -6.06 8.07
C ILE A 368 -15.63 -6.40 7.45
N THR A 369 -15.64 -6.90 6.22
CA THR A 369 -14.46 -7.20 5.42
C THR A 369 -14.36 -6.25 4.22
N THR A 370 -13.50 -6.52 3.25
CA THR A 370 -13.49 -5.81 1.97
C THR A 370 -13.71 -6.82 0.86
N PRO A 371 -14.76 -6.67 0.02
CA PRO A 371 -14.99 -7.53 -1.14
C PRO A 371 -13.83 -7.46 -2.13
N GLY A 372 -13.37 -8.62 -2.58
CA GLY A 372 -12.23 -8.70 -3.49
C GLY A 372 -12.51 -8.10 -4.87
N ALA A 373 -13.74 -8.21 -5.38
CA ALA A 373 -14.18 -7.59 -6.63
C ALA A 373 -13.91 -6.08 -6.70
N GLY A 374 -13.85 -5.40 -5.55
CA GLY A 374 -13.52 -3.98 -5.52
C GLY A 374 -12.05 -3.63 -5.80
N PHE A 375 -11.20 -4.64 -5.97
CA PHE A 375 -9.80 -4.48 -6.36
C PHE A 375 -9.53 -4.87 -7.82
N GLY A 376 -10.58 -5.21 -8.57
CA GLY A 376 -10.52 -5.62 -9.96
C GLY A 376 -11.18 -6.98 -10.20
N PRO A 377 -11.47 -7.32 -11.47
CA PRO A 377 -12.20 -8.55 -11.84
C PRO A 377 -11.56 -9.84 -11.32
N ALA A 378 -10.22 -9.93 -11.25
CA ALA A 378 -9.54 -11.12 -10.70
C ALA A 378 -9.67 -11.23 -9.16
N GLY A 379 -10.21 -10.22 -8.50
CA GLY A 379 -10.56 -10.25 -7.09
C GLY A 379 -11.94 -10.85 -6.80
N GLU A 380 -12.76 -11.12 -7.84
CA GLU A 380 -14.07 -11.75 -7.64
C GLU A 380 -13.92 -13.16 -7.05
N GLY A 381 -14.81 -13.52 -6.12
CA GLY A 381 -14.71 -14.76 -5.36
C GLY A 381 -13.70 -14.71 -4.20
N TYR A 382 -13.28 -13.52 -3.79
CA TYR A 382 -12.40 -13.31 -2.63
C TYR A 382 -12.90 -12.18 -1.73
N ILE A 383 -12.42 -12.19 -0.48
CA ILE A 383 -12.50 -11.08 0.46
C ILE A 383 -11.11 -10.77 1.03
N ARG A 384 -10.85 -9.50 1.36
CA ARG A 384 -9.67 -9.10 2.12
C ARG A 384 -10.03 -8.84 3.57
N LEU A 385 -9.25 -9.43 4.49
CA LEU A 385 -9.24 -9.08 5.91
C LEU A 385 -7.93 -8.36 6.25
N THR A 386 -7.91 -7.62 7.36
CA THR A 386 -6.73 -6.90 7.82
C THR A 386 -6.42 -7.23 9.28
N ALA A 387 -5.13 -7.26 9.60
CA ALA A 387 -4.63 -7.53 10.94
C ALA A 387 -4.60 -6.30 11.86
N PHE A 388 -5.06 -5.15 11.39
CA PHE A 388 -4.95 -3.88 12.12
C PHE A 388 -5.96 -3.70 13.26
N GLY A 389 -6.79 -4.70 13.54
CA GLY A 389 -7.77 -4.68 14.64
C GLY A 389 -7.14 -4.89 16.02
N ASP A 390 -8.01 -4.78 17.04
CA ASP A 390 -7.70 -5.27 18.39
C ASP A 390 -7.57 -6.81 18.39
N ALA A 391 -6.76 -7.38 19.28
CA ALA A 391 -6.50 -8.82 19.32
C ALA A 391 -7.72 -9.63 19.76
N ASP A 392 -8.52 -9.11 20.71
CA ASP A 392 -9.73 -9.79 21.19
C ASP A 392 -10.83 -9.72 20.13
N ASP A 393 -11.01 -8.56 19.50
CA ASP A 393 -11.93 -8.38 18.38
C ASP A 393 -11.54 -9.26 17.19
N THR A 394 -10.24 -9.41 16.91
CA THR A 394 -9.74 -10.28 15.84
C THR A 394 -10.10 -11.74 16.11
N ARG A 395 -9.85 -12.24 17.32
CA ARG A 395 -10.24 -13.60 17.72
C ARG A 395 -11.76 -13.80 17.66
N GLU A 396 -12.52 -12.85 18.18
CA GLU A 396 -13.99 -12.92 18.15
C GLU A 396 -14.54 -12.93 16.73
N ALA A 397 -14.00 -12.10 15.82
CA ALA A 397 -14.41 -12.08 14.41
C ALA A 397 -14.19 -13.44 13.74
N VAL A 398 -13.02 -14.04 13.94
CA VAL A 398 -12.69 -15.38 13.42
C VAL A 398 -13.68 -16.44 13.96
N GLU A 399 -13.97 -16.43 15.25
CA GLU A 399 -14.92 -17.37 15.86
C GLU A 399 -16.36 -17.16 15.38
N ARG A 400 -16.77 -15.92 15.08
CA ARG A 400 -18.09 -15.63 14.50
C ARG A 400 -18.21 -16.16 13.08
N ILE A 401 -17.17 -15.92 12.25
CA ILE A 401 -17.12 -16.46 10.87
C ILE A 401 -17.18 -17.97 10.89
N LYS A 402 -16.39 -18.62 11.74
CA LYS A 402 -16.37 -20.08 11.88
C LYS A 402 -17.75 -20.62 12.27
N ARG A 403 -18.42 -20.04 13.26
CA ARG A 403 -19.78 -20.45 13.66
C ARG A 403 -20.80 -20.31 12.55
N MET A 404 -20.72 -19.25 11.76
CA MET A 404 -21.55 -19.02 10.59
C MET A 404 -21.39 -20.15 9.57
N LEU A 405 -20.13 -20.49 9.21
CA LEU A 405 -19.80 -21.56 8.25
C LEU A 405 -20.20 -22.95 8.77
N ASP A 406 -19.98 -23.22 10.06
CA ASP A 406 -20.37 -24.50 10.69
C ASP A 406 -21.89 -24.71 10.70
N ALA A 407 -22.67 -23.64 10.81
CA ALA A 407 -24.12 -23.70 10.76
C ALA A 407 -24.64 -24.07 9.36
N GLU A 408 -23.99 -23.55 8.32
CA GLU A 408 -24.29 -23.89 6.92
C GLU A 408 -24.02 -25.36 6.60
N ASN A 409 -22.92 -25.92 7.12
CA ASN A 409 -22.55 -27.33 6.89
C ASN A 409 -23.43 -28.35 7.60
N ARG A 410 -24.32 -27.92 8.52
CA ARG A 410 -25.23 -28.78 9.30
C ARG A 410 -26.68 -28.74 8.78
N GLY A 411 -27.02 -27.79 7.93
CA GLY A 411 -28.36 -27.63 7.34
C GLY A 411 -28.46 -28.24 5.97
#